data_558e127e9ee682c43e3f61c0671dd6c9
#
_entry.id   558e127e9ee682c43e3f61c0671dd6c9
#
_cell.length_a   1.000
_cell.length_b   1.000
_cell.length_c   1.000
_cell.angle_alpha   90.00
_cell.angle_beta   90.00
_cell.angle_gamma   90.00
#
_symmetry.space_group_name_H-M   'P 1'
#
loop_
_entity.id
_entity.type
_entity.pdbx_description
1 polymer ?
#
loop_
_entity_poly.entity_id
_entity_poly.type
_entity_poly.pdbx_seq_one_letter_code
_entity_poly.pdbx_strand_id
1 'polypeptide(L)'
;MTPRKRPLQRGAALLAAMLTVTLVATFATAAMWQQWRSTEIETAERARMQAAWILVGALDWSRLILREDGNANIRAAGNGADHLGEPWALPLQEARLSSFLAAADRSGAGAEVGDDMRDAFLSGQILDMQGRLNLRNLVDNNGRISTPWRAAFQKLFAQLGLPAQDLDRIAEGMRQALAGAAPTVGNTSSGGGTGTTAAPTNGTNTAGTAATAGAPDPNAPLLPQRLEQFSWFGVAPQTLQALAPYATILPELTPVNANTADARVLAAAMPDIDASAAQRLVSSRAGNHLRNLEDVRKILQVETVLDPAVLSVTSRYFEVRGRLRLDNAVVEERSLVQRNGNAVTTVWRERGAIGVEQALQAAQEAAAR
;
A
#
# COMPACT_ATOMS: atom_id res chain seq x y z
N MET A 1 -84.87 -30.56 40.83
CA MET A 1 -83.72 -29.95 40.06
C MET A 1 -82.50 -29.91 40.96
N THR A 2 -81.59 -30.84 40.83
CA THR A 2 -80.36 -30.94 41.63
C THR A 2 -79.22 -30.15 40.91
N PRO A 3 -78.50 -29.26 41.60
CA PRO A 3 -77.39 -28.52 40.99
C PRO A 3 -76.18 -29.43 40.71
N ARG A 4 -75.79 -29.54 39.49
CA ARG A 4 -74.62 -30.31 39.02
C ARG A 4 -73.36 -29.58 39.54
N LYS A 5 -72.68 -30.17 40.52
CA LYS A 5 -71.37 -29.71 40.99
C LYS A 5 -70.34 -29.84 39.85
N ARG A 6 -69.81 -28.68 39.37
CA ARG A 6 -68.68 -28.67 38.43
C ARG A 6 -67.43 -29.22 39.10
N PRO A 7 -66.72 -30.17 38.51
CA PRO A 7 -65.47 -30.66 39.09
C PRO A 7 -64.45 -29.51 39.09
N LEU A 8 -63.83 -29.28 40.23
CA LEU A 8 -62.76 -28.31 40.39
C LEU A 8 -61.54 -28.73 39.52
N GLN A 9 -61.23 -27.99 38.46
CA GLN A 9 -60.06 -28.18 37.58
C GLN A 9 -58.80 -27.67 38.27
N ARG A 10 -58.42 -28.24 39.42
CA ARG A 10 -57.18 -27.87 40.17
C ARG A 10 -55.88 -28.20 39.45
N GLY A 11 -55.83 -29.17 38.54
CA GLY A 11 -54.64 -29.56 37.77
C GLY A 11 -54.31 -28.61 36.60
N ALA A 12 -55.35 -28.04 35.96
CA ALA A 12 -55.11 -27.14 34.80
C ALA A 12 -54.45 -25.80 35.20
N ALA A 13 -54.77 -25.27 36.37
CA ALA A 13 -54.15 -24.02 36.85
C ALA A 13 -52.65 -24.21 37.18
N LEU A 14 -52.26 -25.36 37.72
CA LEU A 14 -50.86 -25.67 37.99
C LEU A 14 -50.05 -25.82 36.69
N LEU A 15 -50.59 -26.54 35.70
CA LEU A 15 -49.97 -26.66 34.39
C LEU A 15 -49.82 -25.31 33.66
N ALA A 16 -50.88 -24.48 33.75
CA ALA A 16 -50.79 -23.12 33.17
C ALA A 16 -49.75 -22.26 33.86
N ALA A 17 -49.64 -22.32 35.20
CA ALA A 17 -48.59 -21.62 35.95
C ALA A 17 -47.19 -22.11 35.61
N MET A 18 -46.99 -23.43 35.51
CA MET A 18 -45.67 -23.98 35.08
C MET A 18 -45.31 -23.55 33.64
N LEU A 19 -46.30 -23.55 32.74
CA LEU A 19 -46.08 -23.13 31.34
C LEU A 19 -45.75 -21.65 31.25
N THR A 20 -46.41 -20.79 32.03
CA THR A 20 -46.07 -19.35 32.06
C THR A 20 -44.66 -19.09 32.64
N VAL A 21 -44.28 -19.79 33.71
CA VAL A 21 -42.95 -19.68 34.30
C VAL A 21 -41.87 -20.16 33.33
N THR A 22 -42.06 -21.29 32.68
CA THR A 22 -41.09 -21.77 31.67
C THR A 22 -40.99 -20.85 30.47
N LEU A 23 -42.12 -20.28 30.03
CA LEU A 23 -42.12 -19.30 28.95
C LEU A 23 -41.33 -18.02 29.31
N VAL A 24 -41.59 -17.49 30.50
CA VAL A 24 -40.85 -16.30 31.01
C VAL A 24 -39.37 -16.61 31.16
N ALA A 25 -39.02 -17.78 31.72
CA ALA A 25 -37.63 -18.20 31.87
C ALA A 25 -36.89 -18.34 30.52
N THR A 26 -37.56 -18.90 29.49
CA THR A 26 -36.98 -19.02 28.16
C THR A 26 -36.79 -17.65 27.51
N PHE A 27 -37.76 -16.73 27.62
CA PHE A 27 -37.60 -15.36 27.14
C PHE A 27 -36.49 -14.59 27.86
N ALA A 28 -36.40 -14.71 29.17
CA ALA A 28 -35.35 -14.08 29.95
C ALA A 28 -33.95 -14.59 29.54
N THR A 29 -33.81 -15.91 29.36
CA THR A 29 -32.54 -16.50 28.89
C THR A 29 -32.19 -16.04 27.47
N ALA A 30 -33.16 -15.99 26.55
CA ALA A 30 -32.95 -15.50 25.20
C ALA A 30 -32.54 -14.01 25.20
N ALA A 31 -33.19 -13.18 26.00
CA ALA A 31 -32.85 -11.76 26.14
C ALA A 31 -31.42 -11.56 26.72
N MET A 32 -31.06 -12.35 27.75
CA MET A 32 -29.71 -12.33 28.31
C MET A 32 -28.65 -12.73 27.29
N TRP A 33 -28.90 -13.77 26.51
CA TRP A 33 -27.97 -14.18 25.45
C TRP A 33 -27.83 -13.08 24.35
N GLN A 34 -28.94 -12.49 23.93
CA GLN A 34 -28.92 -11.40 22.95
C GLN A 34 -28.13 -10.18 23.48
N GLN A 35 -28.32 -9.83 24.75
CA GLN A 35 -27.56 -8.75 25.38
C GLN A 35 -26.08 -9.06 25.48
N TRP A 36 -25.71 -10.28 25.89
CA TRP A 36 -24.31 -10.70 25.96
C TRP A 36 -23.66 -10.65 24.58
N ARG A 37 -24.33 -11.15 23.53
CA ARG A 37 -23.84 -11.10 22.18
C ARG A 37 -23.70 -9.66 21.66
N SER A 38 -24.59 -8.76 22.01
CA SER A 38 -24.48 -7.36 21.59
C SER A 38 -23.30 -6.64 22.27
N THR A 39 -23.02 -6.93 23.54
CA THR A 39 -21.85 -6.38 24.24
C THR A 39 -20.54 -6.90 23.64
N GLU A 40 -20.45 -8.18 23.29
CA GLU A 40 -19.28 -8.75 22.61
C GLU A 40 -19.02 -8.07 21.25
N ILE A 41 -20.05 -7.84 20.46
CA ILE A 41 -19.92 -7.14 19.17
C ILE A 41 -19.46 -5.69 19.40
N GLU A 42 -20.07 -4.98 20.37
CA GLU A 42 -19.72 -3.59 20.67
C GLU A 42 -18.27 -3.46 21.15
N THR A 43 -17.80 -4.35 22.02
CA THR A 43 -16.41 -4.35 22.49
C THR A 43 -15.44 -4.62 21.34
N ALA A 44 -15.75 -5.56 20.45
CA ALA A 44 -14.92 -5.86 19.27
C ALA A 44 -14.87 -4.68 18.28
N GLU A 45 -16.00 -3.99 18.05
CA GLU A 45 -16.04 -2.81 17.20
C GLU A 45 -15.26 -1.63 17.80
N ARG A 46 -15.39 -1.42 19.11
CA ARG A 46 -14.64 -0.40 19.84
C ARG A 46 -13.13 -0.66 19.75
N ALA A 47 -12.69 -1.89 19.95
CA ALA A 47 -11.29 -2.28 19.80
C ALA A 47 -10.77 -2.06 18.38
N ARG A 48 -11.58 -2.37 17.34
CA ARG A 48 -11.23 -2.10 15.94
C ARG A 48 -11.09 -0.60 15.65
N MET A 49 -12.00 0.23 16.19
CA MET A 49 -11.90 1.69 16.01
C MET A 49 -10.67 2.26 16.72
N GLN A 50 -10.37 1.81 17.95
CA GLN A 50 -9.16 2.21 18.67
C GLN A 50 -7.89 1.81 17.88
N ALA A 51 -7.83 0.56 17.42
CA ALA A 51 -6.74 0.07 16.58
C ALA A 51 -6.58 0.93 15.32
N ALA A 52 -7.70 1.33 14.72
CA ALA A 52 -7.71 2.19 13.54
C ALA A 52 -7.05 3.55 13.80
N TRP A 53 -7.35 4.20 14.91
CA TRP A 53 -6.78 5.50 15.27
C TRP A 53 -5.29 5.40 15.59
N ILE A 54 -4.86 4.34 16.27
CA ILE A 54 -3.44 4.08 16.55
C ILE A 54 -2.66 3.91 15.25
N LEU A 55 -3.19 3.15 14.28
CA LEU A 55 -2.55 2.96 12.98
C LEU A 55 -2.49 4.27 12.17
N VAL A 56 -3.49 5.14 12.29
CA VAL A 56 -3.41 6.50 11.70
C VAL A 56 -2.24 7.28 12.29
N GLY A 57 -2.08 7.27 13.62
CA GLY A 57 -0.94 7.90 14.28
C GLY A 57 0.41 7.29 13.87
N ALA A 58 0.48 5.97 13.71
CA ALA A 58 1.68 5.29 13.22
C ALA A 58 2.03 5.68 11.77
N LEU A 59 1.02 5.85 10.91
CA LEU A 59 1.23 6.36 9.55
C LEU A 59 1.75 7.80 9.57
N ASP A 60 1.15 8.67 10.39
CA ASP A 60 1.60 10.07 10.49
C ASP A 60 3.03 10.18 11.05
N TRP A 61 3.40 9.31 11.97
CA TRP A 61 4.78 9.17 12.44
C TRP A 61 5.72 8.73 11.30
N SER A 62 5.32 7.74 10.52
CA SER A 62 6.10 7.27 9.36
C SER A 62 6.28 8.38 8.32
N ARG A 63 5.23 9.19 8.07
CA ARG A 63 5.29 10.36 7.20
C ARG A 63 6.25 11.43 7.73
N LEU A 64 6.30 11.60 9.06
CA LEU A 64 7.27 12.52 9.69
C LEU A 64 8.71 12.05 9.46
N ILE A 65 8.99 10.76 9.65
CA ILE A 65 10.33 10.18 9.38
C ILE A 65 10.74 10.44 7.93
N LEU A 66 9.86 10.11 6.96
CA LEU A 66 10.13 10.32 5.54
C LEU A 66 10.28 11.81 5.17
N ARG A 67 9.59 12.71 5.87
CA ARG A 67 9.73 14.15 5.69
C ARG A 67 11.07 14.66 6.20
N GLU A 68 11.49 14.24 7.39
CA GLU A 68 12.79 14.62 7.95
C GLU A 68 13.95 14.10 7.11
N ASP A 69 13.83 12.87 6.60
CA ASP A 69 14.75 12.30 5.65
C ASP A 69 14.82 13.13 4.35
N GLY A 70 13.68 13.47 3.75
CA GLY A 70 13.60 14.36 2.60
C GLY A 70 14.23 15.74 2.85
N ASN A 71 14.05 16.30 4.06
CA ASN A 71 14.70 17.56 4.48
C ASN A 71 16.23 17.42 4.59
N ALA A 72 16.72 16.29 5.12
CA ALA A 72 18.14 16.01 5.19
C ALA A 72 18.76 15.91 3.79
N ASN A 73 18.07 15.26 2.86
CA ASN A 73 18.47 15.15 1.46
C ASN A 73 18.53 16.52 0.75
N ILE A 74 17.58 17.40 1.02
CA ILE A 74 17.58 18.78 0.50
C ILE A 74 18.78 19.56 1.06
N ARG A 75 19.05 19.44 2.36
CA ARG A 75 20.20 20.13 3.02
C ARG A 75 21.54 19.63 2.49
N ALA A 76 21.62 18.37 2.07
CA ALA A 76 22.81 17.78 1.44
C ALA A 76 23.02 18.25 -0.02
N ALA A 77 22.35 19.32 -0.45
CA ALA A 77 22.45 19.94 -1.78
C ALA A 77 22.12 18.96 -2.93
N GLY A 78 21.12 18.10 -2.74
CA GLY A 78 20.68 17.13 -3.74
C GLY A 78 21.55 15.88 -3.84
N ASN A 79 22.54 15.72 -2.98
CA ASN A 79 23.36 14.50 -2.86
C ASN A 79 22.72 13.46 -1.91
N GLY A 80 21.49 13.67 -1.48
CA GLY A 80 20.75 12.72 -0.69
C GLY A 80 20.30 11.55 -1.54
N ALA A 81 20.72 10.36 -1.16
CA ALA A 81 20.31 9.11 -1.80
C ALA A 81 19.48 8.31 -0.80
N ASP A 82 18.37 7.76 -1.26
CA ASP A 82 17.55 6.86 -0.44
C ASP A 82 18.14 5.45 -0.45
N HIS A 83 18.44 4.92 0.74
CA HIS A 83 19.10 3.62 0.88
C HIS A 83 18.66 2.83 2.12
N LEU A 84 18.92 1.52 2.14
CA LEU A 84 18.45 0.62 3.22
C LEU A 84 19.15 0.83 4.58
N GLY A 85 20.16 1.67 4.67
CA GLY A 85 20.82 2.05 5.93
C GLY A 85 20.18 3.27 6.62
N GLU A 86 19.13 3.86 6.06
CA GLU A 86 18.46 5.02 6.63
C GLU A 86 17.43 4.64 7.71
N PRO A 87 17.11 5.56 8.63
CA PRO A 87 16.18 5.28 9.73
C PRO A 87 14.80 4.79 9.28
N TRP A 88 14.30 5.24 8.13
CA TRP A 88 13.00 4.80 7.61
C TRP A 88 13.02 3.33 7.16
N ALA A 89 14.17 2.80 6.72
CA ALA A 89 14.29 1.43 6.23
C ALA A 89 14.37 0.39 7.38
N LEU A 90 14.60 0.83 8.61
CA LEU A 90 14.66 -0.05 9.76
C LEU A 90 13.25 -0.48 10.18
N PRO A 91 12.95 -1.80 10.20
CA PRO A 91 11.66 -2.27 10.64
C PRO A 91 11.46 -2.02 12.14
N LEU A 92 10.31 -1.49 12.51
CA LEU A 92 9.86 -1.42 13.89
C LEU A 92 9.42 -2.81 14.33
N GLN A 93 10.24 -3.46 15.16
CA GLN A 93 9.87 -4.74 15.77
C GLN A 93 8.66 -4.58 16.68
N GLU A 94 7.93 -5.67 16.93
CA GLU A 94 6.75 -5.65 17.79
C GLU A 94 7.12 -5.16 19.18
N ALA A 95 6.61 -3.98 19.55
CA ALA A 95 6.84 -3.34 20.84
C ALA A 95 5.52 -2.90 21.46
N ARG A 96 5.47 -2.85 22.78
CA ARG A 96 4.29 -2.30 23.47
C ARG A 96 4.09 -0.85 23.08
N LEU A 97 2.85 -0.48 22.80
CA LEU A 97 2.50 0.90 22.40
C LEU A 97 2.95 1.92 23.46
N SER A 98 2.82 1.59 24.75
CA SER A 98 3.29 2.43 25.85
C SER A 98 4.79 2.72 25.79
N SER A 99 5.61 1.71 25.47
CA SER A 99 7.05 1.88 25.33
C SER A 99 7.41 2.72 24.10
N PHE A 100 6.67 2.55 23.00
CA PHE A 100 6.83 3.37 21.80
C PHE A 100 6.49 4.84 22.06
N LEU A 101 5.36 5.12 22.71
CA LEU A 101 4.95 6.48 23.05
C LEU A 101 5.92 7.15 24.04
N ALA A 102 6.40 6.43 25.03
CA ALA A 102 7.41 6.92 25.96
C ALA A 102 8.73 7.27 25.28
N ALA A 103 9.15 6.48 24.28
CA ALA A 103 10.35 6.75 23.48
C ALA A 103 10.15 7.93 22.51
N ALA A 104 8.93 8.17 22.03
CA ALA A 104 8.57 9.25 21.12
C ALA A 104 8.36 10.60 21.85
N ASP A 105 8.02 10.56 23.15
CA ASP A 105 7.75 11.74 23.96
C ASP A 105 9.05 12.41 24.44
N ARG A 106 9.57 13.33 23.62
CA ARG A 106 10.70 14.18 23.99
C ARG A 106 10.33 15.31 24.98
N SER A 107 9.05 15.53 25.21
CA SER A 107 8.55 16.64 26.03
C SER A 107 8.35 16.26 27.52
N GLY A 108 8.45 14.96 27.85
CA GLY A 108 8.26 14.48 29.22
C GLY A 108 6.83 14.58 29.76
N ALA A 109 5.88 15.00 28.92
CA ALA A 109 4.45 14.98 29.24
C ALA A 109 3.90 13.60 28.87
N GLY A 110 4.28 12.56 29.64
CA GLY A 110 3.89 11.17 29.38
C GLY A 110 2.40 11.07 29.07
N ALA A 111 2.08 10.67 27.85
CA ALA A 111 0.71 10.35 27.50
C ALA A 111 0.28 9.17 28.39
N GLU A 112 -0.64 9.41 29.31
CA GLU A 112 -1.25 8.33 30.08
C GLU A 112 -1.97 7.40 29.11
N VAL A 113 -1.35 6.26 28.85
CA VAL A 113 -1.96 5.18 28.08
C VAL A 113 -3.03 4.57 28.97
N GLY A 114 -4.30 4.70 28.57
CA GLY A 114 -5.42 4.10 29.30
C GLY A 114 -5.20 2.60 29.51
N ASP A 115 -5.77 2.05 30.58
CA ASP A 115 -5.66 0.64 30.94
C ASP A 115 -6.00 -0.30 29.79
N ASP A 116 -6.98 0.05 28.98
CA ASP A 116 -7.42 -0.73 27.80
C ASP A 116 -6.38 -0.84 26.68
N MET A 117 -5.34 -0.02 26.69
CA MET A 117 -4.27 -0.01 25.67
C MET A 117 -2.93 -0.54 26.16
N ARG A 118 -2.85 -1.04 27.41
CA ARG A 118 -1.61 -1.56 27.99
C ARG A 118 -1.07 -2.80 27.24
N ASP A 119 -1.95 -3.59 26.66
CA ASP A 119 -1.61 -4.81 25.91
C ASP A 119 -1.70 -4.63 24.40
N ALA A 120 -1.60 -3.37 23.94
CA ALA A 120 -1.46 -3.06 22.53
C ALA A 120 0.01 -3.17 22.10
N PHE A 121 0.25 -3.92 21.02
CA PHE A 121 1.58 -4.11 20.42
C PHE A 121 1.57 -3.57 19.01
N LEU A 122 2.50 -2.67 18.73
CA LEU A 122 2.69 -2.06 17.41
C LEU A 122 3.96 -2.58 16.76
N SER A 123 3.87 -2.95 15.50
CA SER A 123 5.00 -3.21 14.61
C SER A 123 4.76 -2.56 13.26
N GLY A 124 5.83 -2.35 12.49
CA GLY A 124 5.69 -1.72 11.20
C GLY A 124 6.98 -1.68 10.40
N GLN A 125 6.84 -1.34 9.13
CA GLN A 125 7.99 -1.15 8.23
C GLN A 125 7.62 -0.16 7.13
N ILE A 126 8.61 0.52 6.63
CA ILE A 126 8.53 1.35 5.44
C ILE A 126 9.34 0.68 4.34
N LEU A 127 8.74 0.50 3.17
CA LEU A 127 9.35 -0.15 2.02
C LEU A 127 9.45 0.85 0.88
N ASP A 128 10.61 0.95 0.27
CA ASP A 128 10.77 1.71 -0.97
C ASP A 128 10.13 0.95 -2.13
N MET A 129 9.10 1.55 -2.73
CA MET A 129 8.38 0.94 -3.85
C MET A 129 9.10 1.14 -5.18
N GLN A 130 10.05 2.06 -5.26
CA GLN A 130 10.91 2.23 -6.44
C GLN A 130 12.10 1.25 -6.46
N GLY A 131 12.30 0.46 -5.41
CA GLY A 131 13.15 -0.73 -5.44
C GLY A 131 12.59 -1.87 -6.31
N ARG A 132 11.42 -1.69 -6.95
CA ARG A 132 10.72 -2.66 -7.81
C ARG A 132 10.45 -2.08 -9.19
N LEU A 133 10.24 -2.95 -10.19
CA LEU A 133 9.80 -2.50 -11.51
C LEU A 133 8.36 -1.98 -11.44
N ASN A 134 8.15 -0.78 -11.94
CA ASN A 134 6.82 -0.17 -11.97
C ASN A 134 6.06 -0.59 -13.25
N LEU A 135 4.96 -1.32 -13.09
CA LEU A 135 4.10 -1.76 -14.20
C LEU A 135 3.49 -0.58 -14.99
N ARG A 136 3.38 0.60 -14.36
CA ARG A 136 2.94 1.83 -15.04
C ARG A 136 3.89 2.21 -16.19
N ASN A 137 5.18 1.89 -16.07
CA ASN A 137 6.19 2.17 -17.07
C ASN A 137 6.00 1.38 -18.37
N LEU A 138 5.19 0.30 -18.37
CA LEU A 138 4.87 -0.45 -19.59
C LEU A 138 4.16 0.40 -20.65
N VAL A 139 3.52 1.50 -20.23
CA VAL A 139 2.82 2.40 -21.14
C VAL A 139 3.39 3.82 -20.98
N ASP A 140 3.87 4.39 -22.05
CA ASP A 140 4.42 5.74 -22.09
C ASP A 140 3.33 6.84 -21.96
N ASN A 141 3.74 8.10 -21.91
CA ASN A 141 2.82 9.23 -21.81
C ASN A 141 1.98 9.45 -23.10
N ASN A 142 2.31 8.78 -24.20
CA ASN A 142 1.56 8.80 -25.45
C ASN A 142 0.57 7.63 -25.56
N GLY A 143 0.40 6.83 -24.51
CA GLY A 143 -0.48 5.66 -24.50
C GLY A 143 0.05 4.47 -25.30
N ARG A 144 1.33 4.44 -25.62
CA ARG A 144 1.98 3.36 -26.37
C ARG A 144 2.74 2.44 -25.42
N ILE A 145 2.82 1.15 -25.77
CA ILE A 145 3.64 0.21 -25.03
C ILE A 145 5.12 0.59 -25.19
N SER A 146 5.78 0.84 -24.07
CA SER A 146 7.19 1.19 -24.01
C SER A 146 8.07 -0.01 -24.30
N THR A 147 8.82 0.03 -25.41
CA THR A 147 9.72 -1.05 -25.82
C THR A 147 10.78 -1.37 -24.76
N PRO A 148 11.51 -0.38 -24.18
CA PRO A 148 12.54 -0.67 -23.19
C PRO A 148 11.96 -1.29 -21.91
N TRP A 149 10.84 -0.79 -21.40
CA TRP A 149 10.23 -1.35 -20.19
C TRP A 149 9.60 -2.72 -20.46
N ARG A 150 9.01 -2.95 -21.64
CA ARG A 150 8.54 -4.29 -22.02
C ARG A 150 9.71 -5.29 -22.04
N ALA A 151 10.86 -4.91 -22.59
CA ALA A 151 12.06 -5.76 -22.59
C ALA A 151 12.57 -6.05 -21.16
N ALA A 152 12.56 -5.03 -20.27
CA ALA A 152 12.89 -5.22 -18.86
C ALA A 152 11.96 -6.23 -18.16
N PHE A 153 10.65 -6.11 -18.36
CA PHE A 153 9.69 -7.06 -17.82
C PHE A 153 9.80 -8.45 -18.46
N GLN A 154 10.09 -8.56 -19.76
CA GLN A 154 10.37 -9.85 -20.39
C GLN A 154 11.57 -10.56 -19.74
N LYS A 155 12.63 -9.82 -19.45
CA LYS A 155 13.81 -10.34 -18.76
C LYS A 155 13.47 -10.80 -17.34
N LEU A 156 12.66 -10.02 -16.58
CA LEU A 156 12.19 -10.43 -15.27
C LEU A 156 11.31 -11.68 -15.33
N PHE A 157 10.36 -11.75 -16.27
CA PHE A 157 9.48 -12.92 -16.46
C PHE A 157 10.29 -14.18 -16.78
N ALA A 158 11.30 -14.07 -17.66
CA ALA A 158 12.21 -15.16 -17.96
C ALA A 158 13.00 -15.64 -16.72
N GLN A 159 13.50 -14.70 -15.91
CA GLN A 159 14.21 -15.02 -14.66
C GLN A 159 13.34 -15.73 -13.62
N LEU A 160 12.04 -15.44 -13.62
CA LEU A 160 11.06 -16.02 -12.70
C LEU A 160 10.35 -17.26 -13.27
N GLY A 161 10.60 -17.62 -14.54
CA GLY A 161 9.92 -18.72 -15.22
C GLY A 161 8.42 -18.47 -15.44
N LEU A 162 8.01 -17.21 -15.60
CA LEU A 162 6.60 -16.81 -15.74
C LEU A 162 6.15 -16.85 -17.21
N PRO A 163 4.85 -17.10 -17.47
CA PRO A 163 4.31 -17.13 -18.83
C PRO A 163 4.38 -15.77 -19.53
N ALA A 164 4.96 -15.70 -20.72
CA ALA A 164 5.04 -14.46 -21.49
C ALA A 164 3.65 -13.89 -21.84
N GLN A 165 2.64 -14.73 -22.00
CA GLN A 165 1.26 -14.32 -22.23
C GLN A 165 0.68 -13.45 -21.10
N ASP A 166 1.08 -13.68 -19.86
CA ASP A 166 0.62 -12.86 -18.73
C ASP A 166 1.22 -11.44 -18.81
N LEU A 167 2.47 -11.30 -19.29
CA LEU A 167 3.05 -9.99 -19.55
C LEU A 167 2.29 -9.25 -20.66
N ASP A 168 1.92 -9.95 -21.74
CA ASP A 168 1.15 -9.33 -22.84
C ASP A 168 -0.24 -8.88 -22.36
N ARG A 169 -0.91 -9.68 -21.49
CA ARG A 169 -2.18 -9.29 -20.86
C ARG A 169 -2.02 -8.06 -19.96
N ILE A 170 -0.95 -7.99 -19.17
CA ILE A 170 -0.63 -6.83 -18.32
C ILE A 170 -0.41 -5.59 -19.18
N ALA A 171 0.45 -5.67 -20.19
CA ALA A 171 0.80 -4.53 -21.05
C ALA A 171 -0.42 -4.00 -21.82
N GLU A 172 -1.21 -4.90 -22.41
CA GLU A 172 -2.39 -4.52 -23.19
C GLU A 172 -3.52 -4.01 -22.28
N GLY A 173 -3.77 -4.67 -21.15
CA GLY A 173 -4.76 -4.23 -20.16
C GLY A 173 -4.43 -2.84 -19.61
N MET A 174 -3.15 -2.57 -19.30
CA MET A 174 -2.69 -1.24 -18.87
C MET A 174 -2.87 -0.19 -19.96
N ARG A 175 -2.57 -0.53 -21.20
CA ARG A 175 -2.76 0.38 -22.34
C ARG A 175 -4.23 0.76 -22.50
N GLN A 176 -5.13 -0.22 -22.42
CA GLN A 176 -6.58 -0.01 -22.53
C GLN A 176 -7.12 0.79 -21.35
N ALA A 177 -6.73 0.45 -20.13
CA ALA A 177 -7.15 1.15 -18.91
C ALA A 177 -6.73 2.63 -18.92
N LEU A 178 -5.51 2.92 -19.38
CA LEU A 178 -5.01 4.29 -19.48
C LEU A 178 -5.67 5.08 -20.62
N ALA A 179 -5.99 4.43 -21.73
CA ALA A 179 -6.72 5.06 -22.83
C ALA A 179 -8.17 5.41 -22.44
N GLY A 180 -8.78 4.61 -21.56
CA GLY A 180 -10.13 4.84 -21.04
C GLY A 180 -10.20 5.80 -19.86
N ALA A 181 -9.10 6.06 -19.17
CA ALA A 181 -9.05 7.04 -18.10
C ALA A 181 -9.12 8.45 -18.73
N ALA A 182 -10.09 9.27 -18.28
CA ALA A 182 -10.15 10.67 -18.66
C ALA A 182 -8.81 11.35 -18.32
N PRO A 183 -8.30 12.28 -19.16
CA PRO A 183 -7.08 13.00 -18.84
C PRO A 183 -7.27 13.69 -17.49
N THR A 184 -6.54 13.26 -16.50
CA THR A 184 -6.39 14.02 -15.25
C THR A 184 -5.78 15.35 -15.65
N VAL A 185 -6.56 16.41 -15.59
CA VAL A 185 -6.08 17.79 -15.75
C VAL A 185 -4.99 17.95 -14.69
N GLY A 186 -3.74 17.86 -15.13
CA GLY A 186 -2.59 18.14 -14.26
C GLY A 186 -2.79 19.56 -13.72
N ASN A 187 -2.90 19.67 -12.41
CA ASN A 187 -2.98 20.94 -11.73
C ASN A 187 -1.63 21.67 -11.91
N THR A 188 -1.48 22.33 -13.06
CA THR A 188 -0.44 23.31 -13.25
C THR A 188 -0.80 24.49 -12.37
N SER A 189 -0.18 24.58 -11.20
CA SER A 189 -0.12 25.80 -10.39
C SER A 189 0.45 26.91 -11.27
N SER A 190 -0.44 27.67 -11.90
CA SER A 190 -0.09 28.91 -12.57
C SER A 190 0.35 29.93 -11.53
N GLY A 191 1.62 30.25 -11.56
CA GLY A 191 2.13 31.50 -10.99
C GLY A 191 1.43 32.67 -11.67
N GLY A 192 0.95 33.62 -10.86
CA GLY A 192 0.23 34.78 -11.30
C GLY A 192 1.04 35.68 -12.26
N GLY A 193 0.35 36.20 -13.26
CA GLY A 193 0.80 37.25 -14.14
C GLY A 193 -0.41 38.05 -14.59
N THR A 194 -0.48 39.27 -14.14
CA THR A 194 -1.50 40.32 -14.39
C THR A 194 -1.54 40.73 -15.86
N GLY A 195 -2.74 40.84 -16.39
CA GLY A 195 -3.25 41.93 -17.24
C GLY A 195 -2.78 42.06 -18.66
N THR A 196 -3.66 41.96 -19.61
CA THR A 196 -4.20 43.07 -20.42
C THR A 196 -5.07 42.57 -21.56
N THR A 197 -6.19 43.19 -21.72
CA THR A 197 -7.20 43.07 -22.80
C THR A 197 -6.63 43.45 -24.17
N ALA A 198 -6.85 42.63 -25.21
CA ALA A 198 -6.93 43.08 -26.60
C ALA A 198 -7.81 42.15 -27.44
N ALA A 199 -8.60 42.74 -28.29
CA ALA A 199 -9.70 42.22 -29.10
C ALA A 199 -9.24 41.33 -30.30
N PRO A 200 -10.18 40.63 -30.99
CA PRO A 200 -9.87 39.56 -31.94
C PRO A 200 -9.56 40.06 -33.33
N THR A 201 -8.56 39.49 -33.98
CA THR A 201 -8.37 39.57 -35.44
C THR A 201 -8.44 38.16 -36.03
N ASN A 202 -9.29 38.06 -37.06
CA ASN A 202 -9.45 36.92 -37.97
C ASN A 202 -8.15 36.52 -38.64
N GLY A 203 -7.86 35.23 -38.75
CA GLY A 203 -6.77 34.70 -39.53
C GLY A 203 -6.78 33.20 -39.68
N THR A 204 -7.43 32.71 -40.75
CA THR A 204 -7.20 31.49 -41.55
C THR A 204 -6.74 30.18 -40.90
N ASN A 205 -7.62 29.18 -41.05
CA ASN A 205 -7.46 27.75 -40.86
C ASN A 205 -6.12 27.19 -41.40
N THR A 206 -5.37 26.55 -40.48
CA THR A 206 -4.57 25.37 -40.81
C THR A 206 -5.04 24.25 -39.87
N ALA A 207 -5.68 23.24 -40.46
CA ALA A 207 -6.15 22.05 -39.78
C ALA A 207 -4.94 21.24 -39.29
N GLY A 208 -4.45 21.57 -38.09
CA GLY A 208 -3.70 20.64 -37.25
C GLY A 208 -4.74 19.76 -36.55
N THR A 209 -4.71 18.47 -36.86
CA THR A 209 -5.50 17.46 -36.18
C THR A 209 -5.20 17.52 -34.67
N ALA A 210 -5.97 18.35 -33.96
CA ALA A 210 -6.12 18.22 -32.50
C ALA A 210 -6.73 16.84 -32.30
N ALA A 211 -5.96 15.94 -31.73
CA ALA A 211 -6.50 14.69 -31.19
C ALA A 211 -7.60 15.07 -30.21
N THR A 212 -8.84 14.94 -30.64
CA THR A 212 -10.01 15.03 -29.81
C THR A 212 -9.81 14.05 -28.68
N ALA A 213 -9.62 14.57 -27.46
CA ALA A 213 -9.72 13.76 -26.24
C ALA A 213 -11.13 13.12 -26.29
N GLY A 214 -11.19 11.87 -26.73
CA GLY A 214 -12.41 11.10 -26.80
C GLY A 214 -13.03 11.00 -25.41
N ALA A 215 -14.36 10.99 -25.36
CA ALA A 215 -15.06 10.65 -24.12
C ALA A 215 -14.51 9.30 -23.57
N PRO A 216 -14.43 9.13 -22.23
CA PRO A 216 -13.95 7.88 -21.64
C PRO A 216 -14.74 6.70 -22.22
N ASP A 217 -14.01 5.66 -22.70
CA ASP A 217 -14.67 4.45 -23.17
C ASP A 217 -15.33 3.74 -21.98
N PRO A 218 -16.68 3.63 -21.92
CA PRO A 218 -17.36 2.99 -20.82
C PRO A 218 -17.04 1.50 -20.68
N ASN A 219 -16.45 0.88 -21.69
CA ASN A 219 -16.03 -0.52 -21.69
C ASN A 219 -14.54 -0.69 -21.36
N ALA A 220 -13.78 0.40 -21.18
CA ALA A 220 -12.38 0.30 -20.81
C ALA A 220 -12.24 -0.32 -19.40
N PRO A 221 -11.27 -1.22 -19.21
CA PRO A 221 -11.02 -1.78 -17.89
C PRO A 221 -10.56 -0.69 -16.91
N LEU A 222 -10.89 -0.87 -15.64
CA LEU A 222 -10.44 0.02 -14.58
C LEU A 222 -8.90 -0.03 -14.46
N LEU A 223 -8.30 1.13 -14.18
CA LEU A 223 -6.86 1.21 -13.96
C LEU A 223 -6.52 0.57 -12.60
N PRO A 224 -5.70 -0.50 -12.58
CA PRO A 224 -5.25 -1.10 -11.34
C PRO A 224 -4.43 -0.13 -10.49
N GLN A 225 -4.67 -0.14 -9.20
CA GLN A 225 -3.87 0.61 -8.21
C GLN A 225 -3.00 -0.31 -7.36
N ARG A 226 -3.20 -1.63 -7.46
CA ARG A 226 -2.48 -2.67 -6.73
C ARG A 226 -2.19 -3.86 -7.63
N LEU A 227 -1.14 -4.59 -7.29
CA LEU A 227 -0.70 -5.73 -8.09
C LEU A 227 -1.77 -6.82 -8.20
N GLU A 228 -2.52 -7.07 -7.13
CA GLU A 228 -3.57 -8.10 -7.08
C GLU A 228 -4.70 -7.84 -8.08
N GLN A 229 -4.95 -6.56 -8.40
CA GLN A 229 -6.01 -6.15 -9.32
C GLN A 229 -5.71 -6.48 -10.79
N PHE A 230 -4.47 -6.84 -11.12
CA PHE A 230 -4.15 -7.33 -12.47
C PHE A 230 -4.82 -8.67 -12.81
N SER A 231 -5.41 -9.35 -11.82
CA SER A 231 -6.33 -10.45 -12.05
C SER A 231 -7.54 -10.05 -12.93
N TRP A 232 -7.93 -8.76 -12.92
CA TRP A 232 -8.98 -8.22 -13.81
C TRP A 232 -8.61 -8.31 -15.30
N PHE A 233 -7.32 -8.33 -15.61
CA PHE A 233 -6.81 -8.53 -16.97
C PHE A 233 -6.61 -10.02 -17.31
N GLY A 234 -7.07 -10.94 -16.44
CA GLY A 234 -6.94 -12.38 -16.64
C GLY A 234 -5.53 -12.92 -16.36
N VAL A 235 -4.71 -12.20 -15.58
CA VAL A 235 -3.40 -12.68 -15.12
C VAL A 235 -3.59 -13.68 -13.99
N ALA A 236 -2.85 -14.78 -14.03
CA ALA A 236 -2.95 -15.84 -13.03
C ALA A 236 -2.50 -15.33 -11.63
N PRO A 237 -3.20 -15.67 -10.55
CA PRO A 237 -2.82 -15.28 -9.19
C PRO A 237 -1.39 -15.71 -8.81
N GLN A 238 -0.95 -16.88 -9.28
CA GLN A 238 0.40 -17.38 -9.04
C GLN A 238 1.47 -16.48 -9.69
N THR A 239 1.20 -15.97 -10.91
CA THR A 239 2.07 -14.99 -11.58
C THR A 239 2.16 -13.71 -10.76
N LEU A 240 1.03 -13.20 -10.23
CA LEU A 240 1.01 -11.99 -9.40
C LEU A 240 1.76 -12.18 -8.08
N GLN A 241 1.62 -13.33 -7.44
CA GLN A 241 2.36 -13.66 -6.23
C GLN A 241 3.87 -13.72 -6.47
N ALA A 242 4.30 -14.34 -7.58
CA ALA A 242 5.72 -14.41 -7.93
C ALA A 242 6.31 -13.05 -8.32
N LEU A 243 5.49 -12.15 -8.88
CA LEU A 243 5.89 -10.78 -9.21
C LEU A 243 5.93 -9.84 -8.01
N ALA A 244 5.16 -10.11 -6.95
CA ALA A 244 4.99 -9.20 -5.82
C ALA A 244 6.29 -8.70 -5.15
N PRO A 245 7.38 -9.49 -5.04
CA PRO A 245 8.65 -8.99 -4.53
C PRO A 245 9.37 -8.03 -5.49
N TYR A 246 9.14 -8.11 -6.81
CA TYR A 246 9.95 -7.49 -7.85
C TYR A 246 9.23 -6.44 -8.68
N ALA A 247 7.90 -6.41 -8.63
CA ALA A 247 7.08 -5.47 -9.39
C ALA A 247 6.06 -4.74 -8.50
N THR A 248 5.68 -3.55 -8.92
CA THR A 248 4.70 -2.70 -8.26
C THR A 248 3.88 -1.93 -9.30
N ILE A 249 2.81 -1.28 -8.87
CA ILE A 249 2.10 -0.28 -9.66
C ILE A 249 2.11 1.05 -8.90
N LEU A 250 2.62 2.09 -9.55
CA LEU A 250 2.67 3.45 -9.01
C LEU A 250 1.87 4.39 -9.92
N PRO A 251 1.38 5.52 -9.42
CA PRO A 251 0.50 6.43 -10.19
C PRO A 251 1.16 7.03 -11.42
N GLU A 252 2.47 7.18 -11.40
CA GLU A 252 3.25 7.83 -12.47
C GLU A 252 4.46 6.99 -12.89
N LEU A 253 5.11 7.37 -13.97
CA LEU A 253 6.36 6.76 -14.43
C LEU A 253 7.47 7.04 -13.41
N THR A 254 8.18 5.99 -12.99
CA THR A 254 9.26 6.12 -12.00
C THR A 254 10.47 5.29 -12.41
N PRO A 255 11.69 5.80 -12.19
CA PRO A 255 12.92 4.99 -12.28
C PRO A 255 13.00 3.98 -11.13
N VAL A 256 13.86 2.99 -11.31
CA VAL A 256 14.22 2.02 -10.28
C VAL A 256 15.32 2.62 -9.39
N ASN A 257 15.17 2.51 -8.06
CA ASN A 257 16.21 2.93 -7.13
C ASN A 257 17.31 1.85 -7.01
N ALA A 258 18.52 2.21 -7.43
CA ALA A 258 19.66 1.30 -7.41
C ALA A 258 20.10 0.89 -5.98
N ASN A 259 19.79 1.72 -4.98
CA ASN A 259 20.15 1.45 -3.57
C ASN A 259 19.22 0.46 -2.88
N THR A 260 18.01 0.28 -3.35
CA THR A 260 16.98 -0.53 -2.67
C THR A 260 16.53 -1.73 -3.49
N ALA A 261 16.73 -1.69 -4.83
CA ALA A 261 16.26 -2.73 -5.73
C ALA A 261 16.99 -4.06 -5.55
N ASP A 262 16.29 -5.17 -5.70
CA ASP A 262 16.85 -6.52 -5.75
C ASP A 262 17.75 -6.70 -7.00
N ALA A 263 18.71 -7.62 -6.93
CA ALA A 263 19.62 -7.90 -8.05
C ALA A 263 18.88 -8.32 -9.33
N ARG A 264 17.77 -9.06 -9.22
CA ARG A 264 16.93 -9.45 -10.37
C ARG A 264 16.26 -8.23 -11.02
N VAL A 265 15.79 -7.29 -10.19
CA VAL A 265 15.18 -6.04 -10.65
C VAL A 265 16.21 -5.20 -11.40
N LEU A 266 17.42 -5.05 -10.84
CA LEU A 266 18.53 -4.33 -11.48
C LEU A 266 18.96 -4.97 -12.78
N ALA A 267 19.13 -6.29 -12.80
CA ALA A 267 19.46 -7.04 -14.02
C ALA A 267 18.37 -6.92 -15.08
N ALA A 268 17.09 -6.86 -14.68
CA ALA A 268 15.98 -6.69 -15.61
C ALA A 268 15.90 -5.27 -16.16
N ALA A 269 16.08 -4.24 -15.32
CA ALA A 269 15.97 -2.83 -15.70
C ALA A 269 17.10 -2.38 -16.65
N MET A 270 18.28 -2.99 -16.53
CA MET A 270 19.44 -2.63 -17.34
C MET A 270 19.72 -3.72 -18.41
N PRO A 271 19.57 -3.41 -19.72
CA PRO A 271 19.71 -4.42 -20.79
C PRO A 271 21.09 -5.09 -20.82
N ASP A 272 22.14 -4.30 -20.61
CA ASP A 272 23.54 -4.72 -20.77
C ASP A 272 24.14 -5.35 -19.50
N ILE A 273 23.33 -5.51 -18.44
CA ILE A 273 23.78 -6.03 -17.16
C ILE A 273 23.29 -7.45 -16.95
N ASP A 274 24.23 -8.35 -16.62
CA ASP A 274 23.93 -9.72 -16.23
C ASP A 274 23.62 -9.84 -14.72
N ALA A 275 23.16 -11.00 -14.31
CA ALA A 275 22.83 -11.26 -12.91
C ALA A 275 24.05 -11.13 -11.98
N SER A 276 25.25 -11.45 -12.47
CA SER A 276 26.48 -11.38 -11.68
C SER A 276 26.90 -9.94 -11.42
N ALA A 277 26.80 -9.08 -12.43
CA ALA A 277 27.07 -7.64 -12.31
C ALA A 277 26.04 -6.96 -11.39
N ALA A 278 24.75 -7.30 -11.52
CA ALA A 278 23.73 -6.82 -10.61
C ALA A 278 23.98 -7.24 -9.15
N GLN A 279 24.42 -8.49 -8.94
CA GLN A 279 24.80 -8.98 -7.60
C GLN A 279 26.01 -8.25 -7.03
N ARG A 280 27.04 -7.96 -7.87
CA ARG A 280 28.18 -7.13 -7.43
C ARG A 280 27.75 -5.75 -6.98
N LEU A 281 26.81 -5.11 -7.70
CA LEU A 281 26.26 -3.81 -7.33
C LEU A 281 25.55 -3.88 -5.97
N VAL A 282 24.71 -4.88 -5.75
CA VAL A 282 24.01 -5.10 -4.47
C VAL A 282 25.00 -5.31 -3.33
N SER A 283 26.06 -6.12 -3.54
CA SER A 283 27.08 -6.36 -2.53
C SER A 283 27.90 -5.10 -2.22
N SER A 284 28.23 -4.30 -3.24
CA SER A 284 28.99 -3.06 -3.07
C SER A 284 28.21 -2.00 -2.28
N ARG A 285 26.92 -1.81 -2.57
CA ARG A 285 26.10 -0.82 -1.87
C ARG A 285 25.83 -1.17 -0.40
N ALA A 286 25.95 -2.45 -0.01
CA ALA A 286 25.79 -2.88 1.38
C ALA A 286 26.83 -2.26 2.31
N GLY A 287 28.04 -2.02 1.82
CA GLY A 287 29.12 -1.35 2.57
C GLY A 287 29.14 0.16 2.40
N ASN A 288 28.73 0.66 1.24
CA ASN A 288 28.71 2.09 0.93
C ASN A 288 27.62 2.38 -0.10
N HIS A 289 26.56 3.08 0.32
CA HIS A 289 25.44 3.40 -0.56
C HIS A 289 25.89 4.24 -1.77
N LEU A 290 25.17 4.07 -2.87
CA LEU A 290 25.41 4.80 -4.12
C LEU A 290 24.87 6.23 -3.98
N ARG A 291 25.69 7.23 -4.21
CA ARG A 291 25.33 8.64 -4.07
C ARG A 291 24.73 9.22 -5.35
N ASN A 292 25.11 8.65 -6.49
CA ASN A 292 24.66 9.07 -7.81
C ASN A 292 24.82 7.93 -8.82
N LEU A 293 24.33 8.13 -10.06
CA LEU A 293 24.44 7.14 -11.13
C LEU A 293 25.87 6.91 -11.62
N GLU A 294 26.77 7.86 -11.38
CA GLU A 294 28.19 7.70 -11.69
C GLU A 294 28.86 6.62 -10.82
N ASP A 295 28.45 6.50 -9.56
CA ASP A 295 28.91 5.44 -8.68
C ASP A 295 28.46 4.08 -9.19
N VAL A 296 27.21 3.97 -9.69
CA VAL A 296 26.69 2.77 -10.34
C VAL A 296 27.53 2.40 -11.54
N ARG A 297 27.81 3.38 -12.41
CA ARG A 297 28.61 3.19 -13.63
C ARG A 297 30.02 2.67 -13.32
N LYS A 298 30.67 3.25 -12.31
CA LYS A 298 32.01 2.83 -11.89
C LYS A 298 32.07 1.39 -11.39
N ILE A 299 31.07 0.99 -10.57
CA ILE A 299 31.02 -0.37 -10.02
C ILE A 299 30.74 -1.39 -11.11
N LEU A 300 29.86 -1.05 -12.06
CA LEU A 300 29.49 -1.91 -13.17
C LEU A 300 30.51 -1.91 -14.31
N GLN A 301 31.43 -0.93 -14.32
CA GLN A 301 32.44 -0.73 -15.37
C GLN A 301 31.80 -0.56 -16.77
N VAL A 302 30.66 0.13 -16.85
CA VAL A 302 29.98 0.43 -18.10
C VAL A 302 30.34 1.83 -18.56
N GLU A 303 30.63 1.97 -19.86
CA GLU A 303 30.96 3.28 -20.47
C GLU A 303 29.69 4.07 -20.82
N THR A 304 28.58 3.37 -21.05
CA THR A 304 27.31 3.98 -21.41
C THR A 304 26.75 4.86 -20.29
N VAL A 305 26.24 6.01 -20.65
CA VAL A 305 25.52 6.89 -19.70
C VAL A 305 24.21 6.22 -19.28
N LEU A 306 24.05 6.03 -17.99
CA LEU A 306 22.80 5.45 -17.44
C LEU A 306 21.67 6.45 -17.56
N ASP A 307 20.53 5.99 -18.05
CA ASP A 307 19.33 6.82 -18.24
C ASP A 307 18.65 7.10 -16.88
N PRO A 308 18.53 8.37 -16.44
CA PRO A 308 17.84 8.73 -15.21
C PRO A 308 16.32 8.39 -15.22
N ALA A 309 15.74 8.16 -16.41
CA ALA A 309 14.36 7.69 -16.51
C ALA A 309 14.21 6.20 -16.18
N VAL A 310 15.32 5.43 -16.23
CA VAL A 310 15.34 4.00 -15.93
C VAL A 310 15.85 3.74 -14.52
N LEU A 311 16.91 4.43 -14.12
CA LEU A 311 17.61 4.19 -12.86
C LEU A 311 17.78 5.49 -12.06
N SER A 312 17.64 5.41 -10.75
CA SER A 312 17.84 6.52 -9.81
C SER A 312 18.55 6.01 -8.55
N VAL A 313 18.98 6.91 -7.70
CA VAL A 313 19.42 6.64 -6.32
C VAL A 313 18.47 7.25 -5.29
N THR A 314 17.37 7.86 -5.75
CA THR A 314 16.37 8.50 -4.90
C THR A 314 14.99 7.93 -5.18
N SER A 315 14.10 8.00 -4.18
CA SER A 315 12.74 7.48 -4.25
C SER A 315 11.71 8.50 -3.77
N ARG A 316 10.53 8.43 -4.38
CA ARG A 316 9.39 9.26 -4.03
C ARG A 316 8.22 8.45 -3.47
N TYR A 317 8.17 7.15 -3.71
CA TYR A 317 7.06 6.29 -3.32
C TYR A 317 7.49 5.24 -2.32
N PHE A 318 6.80 5.25 -1.18
CA PHE A 318 7.05 4.32 -0.09
C PHE A 318 5.74 3.65 0.34
N GLU A 319 5.80 2.36 0.66
CA GLU A 319 4.69 1.65 1.28
C GLU A 319 4.94 1.56 2.79
N VAL A 320 4.04 2.15 3.56
CA VAL A 320 4.03 2.03 5.02
C VAL A 320 3.12 0.88 5.39
N ARG A 321 3.65 -0.09 6.10
CA ARG A 321 2.92 -1.22 6.69
C ARG A 321 2.91 -1.06 8.19
N GLY A 322 1.74 -0.98 8.78
CA GLY A 322 1.54 -0.99 10.22
C GLY A 322 0.72 -2.20 10.63
N ARG A 323 1.10 -2.83 11.71
CA ARG A 323 0.38 -3.94 12.32
C ARG A 323 0.20 -3.66 13.81
N LEU A 324 -1.05 -3.67 14.23
CA LEU A 324 -1.43 -3.53 15.63
C LEU A 324 -2.09 -4.81 16.11
N ARG A 325 -1.58 -5.36 17.21
CA ARG A 325 -2.22 -6.42 17.97
C ARG A 325 -2.78 -5.82 19.27
N LEU A 326 -4.07 -5.96 19.45
CA LEU A 326 -4.80 -5.55 20.64
C LEU A 326 -5.61 -6.75 21.11
N ASP A 327 -5.28 -7.30 22.27
CA ASP A 327 -5.87 -8.53 22.80
C ASP A 327 -5.83 -9.67 21.76
N ASN A 328 -7.01 -10.14 21.33
CA ASN A 328 -7.21 -11.18 20.33
C ASN A 328 -7.41 -10.65 18.91
N ALA A 329 -7.37 -9.33 18.70
CA ALA A 329 -7.55 -8.71 17.40
C ALA A 329 -6.21 -8.26 16.81
N VAL A 330 -5.97 -8.60 15.55
CA VAL A 330 -4.84 -8.10 14.78
C VAL A 330 -5.38 -7.29 13.61
N VAL A 331 -4.95 -6.03 13.51
CA VAL A 331 -5.31 -5.13 12.42
C VAL A 331 -4.04 -4.75 11.68
N GLU A 332 -4.04 -4.93 10.38
CA GLU A 332 -2.97 -4.47 9.49
C GLU A 332 -3.45 -3.31 8.63
N GLU A 333 -2.58 -2.35 8.42
CA GLU A 333 -2.78 -1.24 7.50
C GLU A 333 -1.60 -1.15 6.54
N ARG A 334 -1.90 -1.01 5.25
CA ARG A 334 -0.93 -0.75 4.19
C ARG A 334 -1.29 0.59 3.56
N SER A 335 -0.33 1.47 3.42
CA SER A 335 -0.54 2.79 2.83
C SER A 335 0.59 3.11 1.86
N LEU A 336 0.25 3.48 0.64
CA LEU A 336 1.21 4.07 -0.29
C LEU A 336 1.29 5.56 -0.02
N VAL A 337 2.49 6.05 0.21
CA VAL A 337 2.76 7.48 0.39
C VAL A 337 3.70 7.97 -0.69
N GLN A 338 3.49 9.22 -1.11
CA GLN A 338 4.34 9.93 -2.05
C GLN A 338 5.06 11.06 -1.32
N ARG A 339 6.39 11.10 -1.45
CA ARG A 339 7.23 12.18 -0.95
C ARG A 339 7.61 13.13 -2.08
N ASN A 340 7.23 14.39 -1.94
CA ASN A 340 7.58 15.47 -2.85
C ASN A 340 8.31 16.57 -2.06
N GLY A 341 9.63 16.54 -2.10
CA GLY A 341 10.45 17.39 -1.23
C GLY A 341 10.19 17.09 0.25
N ASN A 342 9.68 18.08 0.98
CA ASN A 342 9.31 17.94 2.39
C ASN A 342 7.83 17.59 2.63
N ALA A 343 7.03 17.45 1.57
CA ALA A 343 5.63 17.04 1.67
C ALA A 343 5.51 15.53 1.48
N VAL A 344 4.83 14.87 2.40
CA VAL A 344 4.51 13.44 2.29
C VAL A 344 3.00 13.28 2.30
N THR A 345 2.44 12.81 1.19
CA THR A 345 0.99 12.64 0.98
C THR A 345 0.63 11.17 0.84
N THR A 346 -0.54 10.79 1.35
CA THR A 346 -1.05 9.42 1.18
C THR A 346 -1.77 9.31 -0.15
N VAL A 347 -1.35 8.36 -0.98
CA VAL A 347 -1.95 8.04 -2.28
C VAL A 347 -3.16 7.12 -2.10
N TRP A 348 -2.96 6.01 -1.39
CA TRP A 348 -4.04 5.11 -1.00
C TRP A 348 -3.74 4.47 0.36
N ARG A 349 -4.80 3.98 0.99
CA ARG A 349 -4.75 3.27 2.26
C ARG A 349 -5.67 2.06 2.22
N GLU A 350 -5.21 0.96 2.73
CA GLU A 350 -5.96 -0.27 2.90
C GLU A 350 -5.80 -0.80 4.31
N ARG A 351 -6.91 -1.24 4.88
CA ARG A 351 -6.94 -1.83 6.21
C ARG A 351 -7.62 -3.19 6.15
N GLY A 352 -6.99 -4.18 6.73
CA GLY A 352 -7.52 -5.53 6.87
C GLY A 352 -7.46 -5.98 8.32
N ALA A 353 -8.42 -6.82 8.74
CA ALA A 353 -8.33 -7.56 9.98
C ALA A 353 -7.82 -8.97 9.65
N ILE A 354 -6.74 -9.40 10.29
CA ILE A 354 -6.18 -10.74 10.14
C ILE A 354 -6.51 -11.52 11.40
N GLY A 355 -6.95 -12.77 11.25
CA GLY A 355 -7.12 -13.67 12.39
C GLY A 355 -5.79 -13.93 13.10
N VAL A 356 -5.80 -14.06 14.41
CA VAL A 356 -4.58 -14.29 15.22
C VAL A 356 -3.77 -15.48 14.71
N GLU A 357 -4.43 -16.55 14.24
CA GLU A 357 -3.75 -17.73 13.69
C GLU A 357 -2.96 -17.42 12.41
N GLN A 358 -3.55 -16.66 11.48
CA GLN A 358 -2.87 -16.24 10.24
C GLN A 358 -1.72 -15.28 10.56
N ALA A 359 -1.90 -14.43 11.58
CA ALA A 359 -0.88 -13.53 12.03
C ALA A 359 0.32 -14.27 12.65
N LEU A 360 0.09 -15.32 13.42
CA LEU A 360 1.13 -16.17 14.01
C LEU A 360 1.88 -16.97 12.93
N GLN A 361 1.17 -17.52 11.94
CA GLN A 361 1.78 -18.21 10.82
C GLN A 361 2.70 -17.29 10.01
N ALA A 362 2.24 -16.07 9.68
CA ALA A 362 3.04 -15.08 8.98
C ALA A 362 4.28 -14.64 9.79
N ALA A 363 4.17 -14.56 11.11
CA ALA A 363 5.30 -14.24 11.99
C ALA A 363 6.32 -15.39 12.05
N GLN A 364 5.87 -16.65 12.08
CA GLN A 364 6.74 -17.83 12.05
C GLN A 364 7.48 -17.95 10.71
N GLU A 365 6.81 -17.71 9.58
CA GLU A 365 7.42 -17.69 8.25
C GLU A 365 8.46 -16.56 8.10
N ALA A 366 8.21 -15.39 8.70
CA ALA A 366 9.16 -14.27 8.70
C ALA A 366 10.41 -14.54 9.56
N ALA A 367 10.25 -15.27 10.67
CA ALA A 367 11.36 -15.64 11.55
C ALA A 367 12.22 -16.80 10.99
N ALA A 368 11.70 -17.55 10.02
CA ALA A 368 12.39 -18.67 9.36
C ALA A 368 13.19 -18.26 8.11
N ARG A 369 13.11 -16.98 7.70
CA ARG A 369 13.89 -16.36 6.61
C ARG A 369 15.04 -15.53 7.11
#